data_ea2bbe9059e2b0878439037e8827af70
#
_entry.id   ea2bbe9059e2b0878439037e8827af70
#
_cell.length_a   1.000
_cell.length_b   1.000
_cell.length_c   1.000
_cell.angle_alpha   90.00
_cell.angle_beta   90.00
_cell.angle_gamma   90.00
#
_symmetry.space_group_name_H-M   'P 1'
#
loop_
_entity.id
_entity.type
_entity.pdbx_description
1 polymer ?
#
loop_
_entity_poly.entity_id
_entity_poly.type
_entity_poly.pdbx_seq_one_letter_code
_entity_poly.pdbx_strand_id
1 'polypeptide(L)'
;TIIKEFQKEYKQLLFLKDKIQDQLKNVPTGRMKTSKNRNQMLYYIKEGDKWRYLKKEDQEIARQIVMRDYNEAVLRKVLEQEKQVKQVLEKYDPRAIEKVYDSLSEGRKRLVKPWIEPEEIFVEKWLVKKYKGNDYWENTQEIYTQKGERVRSKSEKIIADKLYQSGVP
;
A
#
# COMPACT_ATOMS: atom_id res chain seq x y z
N THR A 1 1.49 6.11 3.98
CA THR A 1 0.26 5.66 4.70
C THR A 1 -0.15 4.30 4.15
N ILE A 2 -0.51 3.35 5.00
CA ILE A 2 -0.88 1.97 4.66
C ILE A 2 -1.99 1.90 3.59
N ILE A 3 -2.95 2.81 3.63
CA ILE A 3 -4.03 2.91 2.63
C ILE A 3 -3.48 3.19 1.22
N LYS A 4 -2.47 4.04 1.10
CA LYS A 4 -1.84 4.34 -0.20
C LYS A 4 -1.15 3.10 -0.79
N GLU A 5 -0.55 2.26 0.05
CA GLU A 5 0.04 1.00 -0.37
C GLU A 5 -1.03 0.02 -0.87
N PHE A 6 -2.13 -0.14 -0.14
CA PHE A 6 -3.26 -0.96 -0.61
C PHE A 6 -3.90 -0.44 -1.90
N GLN A 7 -4.01 0.88 -2.06
CA GLN A 7 -4.50 1.48 -3.32
C GLN A 7 -3.56 1.19 -4.49
N LYS A 8 -2.26 1.22 -4.28
CA LYS A 8 -1.25 0.87 -5.29
C LYS A 8 -1.34 -0.61 -5.65
N GLU A 9 -1.40 -1.49 -4.65
CA GLU A 9 -1.55 -2.93 -4.83
C GLU A 9 -2.83 -3.26 -5.61
N TYR A 10 -3.96 -2.65 -5.25
CA TYR A 10 -5.22 -2.85 -5.95
C TYR A 10 -5.13 -2.52 -7.45
N LYS A 11 -4.48 -1.41 -7.80
CA LYS A 11 -4.25 -1.04 -9.20
C LYS A 11 -3.37 -2.05 -9.94
N GLN A 12 -2.35 -2.57 -9.28
CA GLN A 12 -1.47 -3.60 -9.86
C GLN A 12 -2.23 -4.91 -10.11
N LEU A 13 -3.08 -5.34 -9.17
CA LEU A 13 -3.92 -6.53 -9.33
C LEU A 13 -4.91 -6.39 -10.48
N LEU A 14 -5.56 -5.23 -10.65
CA LEU A 14 -6.44 -4.95 -11.78
C LEU A 14 -5.70 -5.05 -13.12
N PHE A 15 -4.53 -4.41 -13.21
CA PHE A 15 -3.71 -4.46 -14.41
C PHE A 15 -3.25 -5.88 -14.76
N LEU A 16 -2.85 -6.66 -13.76
CA LEU A 16 -2.45 -8.06 -13.94
C LEU A 16 -3.63 -8.93 -14.38
N LYS A 17 -4.79 -8.73 -13.78
CA LYS A 17 -6.04 -9.38 -14.16
C LYS A 17 -6.35 -9.19 -15.63
N ASP A 18 -6.38 -7.94 -16.09
CA ASP A 18 -6.71 -7.62 -17.48
C ASP A 18 -5.71 -8.26 -18.45
N LYS A 19 -4.41 -8.19 -18.14
CA LYS A 19 -3.38 -8.85 -18.97
C LYS A 19 -3.55 -10.36 -19.05
N ILE A 20 -3.82 -11.02 -17.93
CA ILE A 20 -4.00 -12.48 -17.92
C ILE A 20 -5.26 -12.85 -18.68
N GLN A 21 -6.36 -12.12 -18.51
CA GLN A 21 -7.61 -12.37 -19.22
C GLN A 21 -7.43 -12.23 -20.74
N ASP A 22 -6.65 -11.24 -21.18
CA ASP A 22 -6.32 -11.09 -22.61
C ASP A 22 -5.52 -12.28 -23.16
N GLN A 23 -4.55 -12.77 -22.41
CA GLN A 23 -3.76 -13.94 -22.79
C GLN A 23 -4.60 -15.23 -22.83
N LEU A 24 -5.69 -15.30 -22.07
CA LEU A 24 -6.56 -16.48 -22.05
C LEU A 24 -7.61 -16.51 -23.18
N LYS A 25 -7.75 -15.46 -23.98
CA LYS A 25 -8.81 -15.38 -25.02
C LYS A 25 -8.65 -16.38 -26.16
N ASN A 26 -7.41 -16.71 -26.56
CA ASN A 26 -7.13 -17.52 -27.74
C ASN A 26 -6.13 -18.64 -27.43
N VAL A 27 -6.42 -19.43 -26.40
CA VAL A 27 -5.54 -20.51 -25.96
C VAL A 27 -6.04 -21.87 -26.36
N PRO A 28 -5.16 -22.83 -26.69
CA PRO A 28 -5.58 -24.16 -27.11
C PRO A 28 -6.28 -24.90 -25.96
N THR A 29 -7.31 -25.67 -26.32
CA THR A 29 -7.94 -26.61 -25.40
C THR A 29 -7.11 -27.89 -25.32
N GLY A 30 -7.27 -28.65 -24.21
CA GLY A 30 -6.60 -29.94 -24.08
C GLY A 30 -5.99 -30.09 -22.67
N ARG A 31 -5.49 -31.27 -22.41
CA ARG A 31 -4.75 -31.60 -21.16
C ARG A 31 -3.37 -32.11 -21.54
N MET A 32 -2.40 -31.76 -20.72
CA MET A 32 -1.02 -32.17 -20.87
C MET A 32 -0.54 -32.93 -19.64
N LYS A 33 0.35 -33.89 -19.85
CA LYS A 33 1.14 -34.51 -18.78
C LYS A 33 2.61 -34.54 -19.14
N THR A 34 3.44 -34.56 -18.13
CA THR A 34 4.89 -34.73 -18.26
C THR A 34 5.33 -36.06 -17.67
N SER A 35 6.39 -36.61 -18.24
CA SER A 35 7.07 -37.79 -17.70
C SER A 35 8.56 -37.57 -17.79
N LYS A 36 9.31 -38.11 -16.83
CA LYS A 36 10.78 -38.06 -16.86
C LYS A 36 11.31 -39.42 -17.29
N ASN A 37 12.15 -39.43 -18.33
CA ASN A 37 12.89 -40.61 -18.74
C ASN A 37 14.39 -40.28 -18.68
N ARG A 38 15.10 -40.88 -17.72
CA ARG A 38 16.50 -40.56 -17.40
C ARG A 38 16.67 -39.05 -17.19
N ASN A 39 17.39 -38.37 -18.10
CA ASN A 39 17.66 -36.92 -18.03
C ASN A 39 16.77 -36.08 -18.98
N GLN A 40 15.77 -36.70 -19.62
CA GLN A 40 14.87 -35.99 -20.55
C GLN A 40 13.47 -35.90 -20.00
N MET A 41 12.86 -34.72 -20.18
CA MET A 41 11.42 -34.52 -19.93
C MET A 41 10.64 -34.83 -21.20
N LEU A 42 9.63 -35.69 -21.08
CA LEU A 42 8.74 -36.07 -22.12
C LEU A 42 7.39 -35.41 -21.91
N TYR A 43 6.80 -34.90 -22.99
CA TYR A 43 5.54 -34.19 -23.01
C TYR A 43 4.49 -34.97 -23.77
N TYR A 44 3.29 -35.06 -23.21
CA TYR A 44 2.17 -35.76 -23.81
C TYR A 44 0.92 -34.89 -23.78
N ILE A 45 0.17 -34.87 -24.86
CA ILE A 45 -1.15 -34.23 -24.96
C ILE A 45 -2.23 -35.30 -24.98
N LYS A 46 -3.36 -35.00 -24.35
CA LYS A 46 -4.54 -35.87 -24.38
C LYS A 46 -5.34 -35.62 -25.65
N GLU A 47 -5.49 -36.65 -26.48
CA GLU A 47 -6.34 -36.64 -27.67
C GLU A 47 -7.41 -37.74 -27.52
N GLY A 48 -8.66 -37.33 -27.29
CA GLY A 48 -9.71 -38.25 -26.88
C GLY A 48 -9.34 -38.97 -25.59
N ASP A 49 -9.30 -40.29 -25.61
CA ASP A 49 -8.92 -41.11 -24.41
C ASP A 49 -7.45 -41.52 -24.40
N LYS A 50 -6.68 -41.17 -25.41
CA LYS A 50 -5.28 -41.57 -25.55
C LYS A 50 -4.33 -40.40 -25.28
N TRP A 51 -3.09 -40.75 -24.85
CA TRP A 51 -2.00 -39.80 -24.68
C TRP A 51 -1.05 -39.93 -25.86
N ARG A 52 -0.90 -38.83 -26.62
CA ARG A 52 0.07 -38.72 -27.72
C ARG A 52 1.35 -38.04 -27.24
N TYR A 53 2.49 -38.66 -27.53
CA TYR A 53 3.79 -38.05 -27.29
C TYR A 53 4.01 -36.84 -28.21
N LEU A 54 4.51 -35.76 -27.66
CA LEU A 54 4.87 -34.55 -28.41
C LEU A 54 6.34 -34.57 -28.79
N LYS A 55 6.61 -34.54 -30.09
CA LYS A 55 7.96 -34.34 -30.61
C LYS A 55 8.44 -32.92 -30.34
N LYS A 56 9.77 -32.67 -30.53
CA LYS A 56 10.34 -31.33 -30.33
C LYS A 56 9.63 -30.24 -31.14
N GLU A 57 9.19 -30.56 -32.34
CA GLU A 57 8.50 -29.66 -33.25
C GLU A 57 7.12 -29.24 -32.74
N ASP A 58 6.46 -30.08 -31.96
CA ASP A 58 5.11 -29.86 -31.41
C ASP A 58 5.14 -29.27 -29.98
N GLN A 59 6.31 -28.99 -29.42
CA GLN A 59 6.43 -28.51 -28.03
C GLN A 59 5.81 -27.13 -27.78
N GLU A 60 5.57 -26.36 -28.83
CA GLU A 60 4.88 -25.07 -28.73
C GLU A 60 3.44 -25.24 -28.25
N ILE A 61 2.72 -26.28 -28.68
CA ILE A 61 1.38 -26.59 -28.19
C ILE A 61 1.43 -26.91 -26.67
N ALA A 62 2.43 -27.69 -26.24
CA ALA A 62 2.62 -28.00 -24.84
C ALA A 62 2.84 -26.74 -24.03
N ARG A 63 3.68 -25.83 -24.52
CA ARG A 63 3.97 -24.55 -23.85
C ARG A 63 2.70 -23.71 -23.70
N GLN A 64 1.90 -23.60 -24.74
CA GLN A 64 0.64 -22.85 -24.70
C GLN A 64 -0.37 -23.42 -23.72
N ILE A 65 -0.51 -24.75 -23.65
CA ILE A 65 -1.41 -25.42 -22.68
C ILE A 65 -0.93 -25.16 -21.25
N VAL A 66 0.37 -25.35 -20.97
CA VAL A 66 0.92 -25.10 -19.62
C VAL A 66 0.80 -23.64 -19.24
N MET A 67 1.05 -22.73 -20.19
CA MET A 67 0.91 -21.31 -19.94
C MET A 67 -0.54 -20.91 -19.65
N ARG A 68 -1.51 -21.52 -20.35
CA ARG A 68 -2.93 -21.37 -20.02
C ARG A 68 -3.23 -21.83 -18.61
N ASP A 69 -2.84 -23.06 -18.25
CA ASP A 69 -3.12 -23.63 -16.92
C ASP A 69 -2.49 -22.80 -15.81
N TYR A 70 -1.27 -22.30 -16.04
CA TYR A 70 -0.59 -21.37 -15.14
C TYR A 70 -1.34 -20.04 -15.02
N ASN A 71 -1.72 -19.44 -16.13
CA ASN A 71 -2.46 -18.17 -16.15
C ASN A 71 -3.82 -18.29 -15.45
N GLU A 72 -4.54 -19.40 -15.65
CA GLU A 72 -5.79 -19.68 -14.93
C GLU A 72 -5.56 -19.80 -13.41
N ALA A 73 -4.48 -20.46 -12.99
CA ALA A 73 -4.14 -20.58 -11.58
C ALA A 73 -3.76 -19.22 -10.98
N VAL A 74 -2.98 -18.41 -11.69
CA VAL A 74 -2.62 -17.06 -11.26
C VAL A 74 -3.86 -16.17 -11.19
N LEU A 75 -4.74 -16.22 -12.22
CA LEU A 75 -5.96 -15.43 -12.23
C LEU A 75 -6.86 -15.70 -11.02
N ARG A 76 -7.01 -16.98 -10.63
CA ARG A 76 -7.75 -17.32 -9.40
C ARG A 76 -7.16 -16.63 -8.16
N LYS A 77 -5.82 -16.60 -8.05
CA LYS A 77 -5.14 -15.92 -6.93
C LYS A 77 -5.27 -14.40 -6.99
N VAL A 78 -5.15 -13.84 -8.18
CA VAL A 78 -5.36 -12.39 -8.39
C VAL A 78 -6.77 -11.97 -7.97
N LEU A 79 -7.81 -12.72 -8.37
CA LEU A 79 -9.19 -12.43 -7.98
C LEU A 79 -9.43 -12.57 -6.47
N GLU A 80 -8.80 -13.55 -5.84
CA GLU A 80 -8.85 -13.72 -4.38
C GLU A 80 -8.21 -12.51 -3.66
N GLN A 81 -7.01 -12.10 -4.08
CA GLN A 81 -6.30 -10.96 -3.51
C GLN A 81 -7.01 -9.63 -3.80
N GLU A 82 -7.53 -9.44 -5.02
CA GLU A 82 -8.33 -8.28 -5.39
C GLU A 82 -9.50 -8.10 -4.42
N LYS A 83 -10.22 -9.17 -4.14
CA LYS A 83 -11.35 -9.15 -3.18
C LYS A 83 -10.89 -8.76 -1.77
N GLN A 84 -9.78 -9.33 -1.29
CA GLN A 84 -9.25 -9.04 0.05
C GLN A 84 -8.81 -7.58 0.17
N VAL A 85 -8.03 -7.09 -0.79
CA VAL A 85 -7.55 -5.69 -0.80
C VAL A 85 -8.73 -4.72 -0.90
N LYS A 86 -9.72 -5.02 -1.75
CA LYS A 86 -10.94 -4.22 -1.87
C LYS A 86 -11.70 -4.13 -0.54
N GLN A 87 -11.85 -5.25 0.17
CA GLN A 87 -12.49 -5.26 1.48
C GLN A 87 -11.75 -4.39 2.52
N VAL A 88 -10.41 -4.41 2.49
CA VAL A 88 -9.61 -3.53 3.36
C VAL A 88 -9.86 -2.07 3.02
N LEU A 89 -9.81 -1.70 1.72
CA LEU A 89 -10.03 -0.33 1.28
C LEU A 89 -11.44 0.20 1.60
N GLU A 90 -12.45 -0.67 1.60
CA GLU A 90 -13.84 -0.29 1.88
C GLU A 90 -14.15 -0.23 3.38
N LYS A 91 -13.53 -1.08 4.19
CA LYS A 91 -13.92 -1.28 5.59
C LYS A 91 -12.93 -0.73 6.60
N TYR A 92 -11.68 -0.56 6.23
CA TYR A 92 -10.66 -0.08 7.15
C TYR A 92 -10.74 1.43 7.30
N ASP A 93 -11.11 1.88 8.49
CA ASP A 93 -11.05 3.27 8.89
C ASP A 93 -9.85 3.48 9.84
N PRO A 94 -8.79 4.18 9.40
CA PRO A 94 -7.61 4.41 10.24
C PRO A 94 -7.92 5.24 11.49
N ARG A 95 -9.01 6.01 11.49
CA ARG A 95 -9.46 6.84 12.61
C ARG A 95 -10.58 6.20 13.45
N ALA A 96 -10.89 4.93 13.22
CA ALA A 96 -11.99 4.26 13.92
C ALA A 96 -11.85 4.33 15.46
N ILE A 97 -10.62 4.19 15.98
CA ILE A 97 -10.35 4.23 17.41
C ILE A 97 -10.52 5.65 17.95
N GLU A 98 -10.02 6.66 17.24
CA GLU A 98 -10.18 8.08 17.59
C GLU A 98 -11.67 8.48 17.64
N LYS A 99 -12.45 8.05 16.66
CA LYS A 99 -13.89 8.32 16.59
C LYS A 99 -14.67 7.82 17.81
N VAL A 100 -14.18 6.81 18.51
CA VAL A 100 -14.80 6.36 19.77
C VAL A 100 -14.75 7.46 20.81
N TYR A 101 -13.58 8.13 20.97
CA TYR A 101 -13.45 9.27 21.88
C TYR A 101 -14.26 10.47 21.37
N ASP A 102 -14.21 10.77 20.07
CA ASP A 102 -14.94 11.89 19.48
C ASP A 102 -16.46 11.79 19.69
N SER A 103 -17.00 10.57 19.70
CA SER A 103 -18.44 10.31 19.94
C SER A 103 -18.91 10.52 21.38
N LEU A 104 -17.98 10.71 22.34
CA LEU A 104 -18.32 10.97 23.73
C LEU A 104 -18.86 12.39 23.91
N SER A 105 -19.82 12.55 24.81
CA SER A 105 -20.26 13.90 25.24
C SER A 105 -19.12 14.64 25.95
N GLU A 106 -19.15 15.97 25.91
CA GLU A 106 -18.12 16.82 26.52
C GLU A 106 -17.85 16.48 28.01
N GLY A 107 -18.94 16.20 28.76
CA GLY A 107 -18.81 15.78 30.16
C GLY A 107 -18.04 14.46 30.33
N ARG A 108 -18.21 13.52 29.40
CA ARG A 108 -17.49 12.24 29.42
C ARG A 108 -16.06 12.38 28.94
N LYS A 109 -15.79 13.20 27.93
CA LYS A 109 -14.43 13.48 27.45
C LYS A 109 -13.53 14.00 28.55
N ARG A 110 -14.04 14.82 29.45
CA ARG A 110 -13.29 15.36 30.62
C ARG A 110 -12.85 14.29 31.62
N LEU A 111 -13.54 13.14 31.64
CA LEU A 111 -13.28 12.06 32.60
C LEU A 111 -12.45 10.92 32.00
N VAL A 112 -12.25 10.90 30.69
CA VAL A 112 -11.59 9.83 29.96
C VAL A 112 -10.23 10.28 29.46
N LYS A 113 -9.22 9.47 29.69
CA LYS A 113 -7.91 9.63 29.04
C LYS A 113 -7.90 8.75 27.78
N PRO A 114 -7.89 9.33 26.57
CA PRO A 114 -7.92 8.56 25.33
C PRO A 114 -6.64 7.74 25.16
N TRP A 115 -6.75 6.54 24.58
CA TRP A 115 -5.60 5.69 24.24
C TRP A 115 -4.80 6.26 23.08
N ILE A 116 -5.48 6.84 22.10
CA ILE A 116 -4.90 7.63 21.03
C ILE A 116 -5.33 9.07 21.27
N GLU A 117 -4.37 9.94 21.51
CA GLU A 117 -4.65 11.35 21.79
C GLU A 117 -5.10 12.02 20.48
N PRO A 118 -6.30 12.64 20.44
CA PRO A 118 -6.74 13.44 19.31
C PRO A 118 -5.74 14.55 18.97
N GLU A 119 -5.60 14.85 17.67
CA GLU A 119 -4.63 15.83 17.17
C GLU A 119 -4.84 17.21 17.80
N GLU A 120 -6.10 17.61 18.00
CA GLU A 120 -6.47 18.88 18.62
C GLU A 120 -5.93 18.98 20.06
N ILE A 121 -6.09 17.93 20.86
CA ILE A 121 -5.60 17.89 22.25
C ILE A 121 -4.07 17.88 22.27
N PHE A 122 -3.45 17.15 21.35
CA PHE A 122 -1.99 17.14 21.21
C PHE A 122 -1.46 18.53 20.89
N VAL A 123 -2.07 19.21 19.91
CA VAL A 123 -1.70 20.57 19.48
C VAL A 123 -1.88 21.56 20.63
N GLU A 124 -3.01 21.53 21.35
CA GLU A 124 -3.24 22.39 22.51
C GLU A 124 -2.16 22.20 23.58
N LYS A 125 -1.86 20.96 23.95
CA LYS A 125 -0.80 20.64 24.92
C LYS A 125 0.57 21.11 24.45
N TRP A 126 0.84 20.96 23.15
CA TRP A 126 2.10 21.36 22.56
C TRP A 126 2.26 22.88 22.59
N LEU A 127 1.21 23.64 22.27
CA LEU A 127 1.20 25.11 22.28
C LEU A 127 1.36 25.69 23.70
N VAL A 128 0.79 25.03 24.71
CA VAL A 128 0.90 25.48 26.14
C VAL A 128 2.27 25.16 26.70
N LYS A 129 3.03 24.25 26.11
CA LYS A 129 4.35 23.86 26.61
C LYS A 129 5.34 24.99 26.46
N LYS A 130 5.70 25.59 27.59
CA LYS A 130 6.74 26.63 27.63
C LYS A 130 8.11 26.01 27.36
N TYR A 131 8.75 26.47 26.34
CA TYR A 131 10.15 26.13 26.07
C TYR A 131 11.04 27.22 26.65
N LYS A 132 12.05 26.81 27.45
CA LYS A 132 13.11 27.69 27.86
C LYS A 132 14.07 27.86 26.70
N GLY A 133 14.17 29.05 26.13
CA GLY A 133 15.13 29.36 25.08
C GLY A 133 16.58 29.12 25.58
N ASN A 134 17.46 28.75 24.68
CA ASN A 134 18.87 28.57 24.99
C ASN A 134 19.50 29.97 25.11
N ASP A 135 20.04 30.33 26.29
CA ASP A 135 20.62 31.65 26.58
C ASP A 135 22.00 31.92 25.90
N TYR A 136 22.35 31.14 24.86
CA TYR A 136 23.61 31.25 24.09
C TYR A 136 23.60 32.38 23.06
N TRP A 137 23.11 33.57 23.44
CA TRP A 137 22.88 34.70 22.52
C TRP A 137 23.92 35.82 22.60
N GLU A 138 25.00 35.67 23.35
CA GLU A 138 26.06 36.65 23.40
C GLU A 138 26.77 36.76 22.03
N ASN A 139 26.65 37.89 21.36
CA ASN A 139 27.27 38.28 20.09
C ASN A 139 26.68 37.78 18.79
N THR A 140 25.42 37.39 18.68
CA THR A 140 24.80 37.05 17.39
C THR A 140 23.84 38.14 16.92
N GLN A 141 23.76 38.34 15.58
CA GLN A 141 22.81 39.26 14.94
C GLN A 141 21.37 38.91 15.35
N GLU A 142 20.60 39.88 15.79
CA GLU A 142 19.19 39.68 16.14
C GLU A 142 18.34 39.44 14.91
N ILE A 143 17.83 38.25 14.74
CA ILE A 143 16.95 37.84 13.65
C ILE A 143 15.62 37.41 14.26
N TYR A 144 14.52 38.05 13.78
CA TYR A 144 13.17 37.74 14.25
C TYR A 144 12.32 37.15 13.13
N THR A 145 11.47 36.16 13.50
CA THR A 145 10.45 35.60 12.64
C THR A 145 9.24 36.53 12.50
N GLN A 146 8.32 36.25 11.57
CA GLN A 146 7.04 36.96 11.45
C GLN A 146 6.20 36.88 12.73
N LYS A 147 6.35 35.80 13.50
CA LYS A 147 5.67 35.57 14.80
C LYS A 147 6.36 36.30 15.96
N GLY A 148 7.49 36.99 15.71
CA GLY A 148 8.26 37.72 16.71
C GLY A 148 9.23 36.87 17.54
N GLU A 149 9.45 35.63 17.15
CA GLU A 149 10.41 34.75 17.82
C GLU A 149 11.84 35.05 17.37
N ARG A 150 12.77 35.12 18.31
CA ARG A 150 14.19 35.31 18.00
C ARG A 150 14.82 33.99 17.58
N VAL A 151 15.50 33.97 16.44
CA VAL A 151 16.17 32.81 15.86
C VAL A 151 17.64 33.10 15.59
N ARG A 152 18.47 32.03 15.47
CA ARG A 152 19.93 32.17 15.33
C ARG A 152 20.40 32.39 13.90
N SER A 153 19.60 32.00 12.93
CA SER A 153 20.01 32.05 11.53
C SER A 153 18.88 32.49 10.61
N LYS A 154 19.26 33.03 9.43
CA LYS A 154 18.30 33.35 8.38
C LYS A 154 17.54 32.09 7.89
N SER A 155 18.18 30.94 7.92
CA SER A 155 17.55 29.68 7.53
C SER A 155 16.46 29.27 8.52
N GLU A 156 16.70 29.39 9.82
CA GLU A 156 15.70 29.16 10.87
C GLU A 156 14.50 30.11 10.70
N LYS A 157 14.76 31.41 10.41
CA LYS A 157 13.71 32.37 10.12
C LYS A 157 12.86 31.93 8.94
N ILE A 158 13.48 31.56 7.80
CA ILE A 158 12.75 31.14 6.59
C ILE A 158 11.88 29.93 6.88
N ILE A 159 12.40 28.94 7.62
CA ILE A 159 11.66 27.73 7.97
C ILE A 159 10.47 28.07 8.88
N ALA A 160 10.71 28.84 9.95
CA ALA A 160 9.67 29.23 10.89
C ALA A 160 8.58 30.08 10.23
N ASP A 161 8.96 31.07 9.42
CA ASP A 161 8.02 31.91 8.66
C ASP A 161 7.19 31.07 7.68
N LYS A 162 7.82 30.07 7.03
CA LYS A 162 7.12 29.17 6.10
C LYS A 162 6.13 28.26 6.82
N LEU A 163 6.50 27.70 7.97
CA LEU A 163 5.61 26.90 8.81
C LEU A 163 4.42 27.75 9.28
N TYR A 164 4.67 28.95 9.78
CA TYR A 164 3.63 29.88 10.20
C TYR A 164 2.64 30.23 9.08
N GLN A 165 3.14 30.55 7.87
CA GLN A 165 2.31 30.82 6.68
C GLN A 165 1.50 29.59 6.24
N SER A 166 1.98 28.38 6.54
CA SER A 166 1.30 27.11 6.24
C SER A 166 0.29 26.69 7.31
N GLY A 167 0.05 27.53 8.33
CA GLY A 167 -0.87 27.25 9.44
C GLY A 167 -0.36 26.18 10.40
N VAL A 168 0.93 25.89 10.41
CA VAL A 168 1.56 25.02 11.40
C VAL A 168 1.84 25.90 12.64
N PRO A 169 1.33 25.51 13.83
CA PRO A 169 1.46 26.30 15.04
C PRO A 169 2.89 26.35 15.59
#